data_207618438cb96012a4999d8f753fcaf6
#
_entry.id   207618438cb96012a4999d8f753fcaf6
#
_cell.length_a   1.000
_cell.length_b   1.000
_cell.length_c   1.000
_cell.angle_alpha   90.00
_cell.angle_beta   90.00
_cell.angle_gamma   90.00
#
_symmetry.space_group_name_H-M   'P 1'
#
loop_
_entity.id
_entity.type
_entity.pdbx_description
1 polymer ?
#
loop_
_entity_poly.entity_id
_entity_poly.type
_entity_poly.pdbx_seq_one_letter_code
_entity_poly.pdbx_strand_id
1 'polypeptide(L)'
;GISGLALGIFLKENNFPCVIYERSSKISEYGAGISISPNGKDVLEKLNILEELKAISGNSKKTIFYSNLKEITSIDTDVLTTSRKNLYDLLLKKYSSLGGEILFGYELNDVDIGEKQIYFANGISHNVGHIAACDGIKSKCRQICFTSEMPEYSGYSVWRSILDQKQSNISFHLGPGFHIVSYPISKNKTSFVAAIKTKQKNEESWMLRGTYSDLSKDIPVEILNDYEALKNTQDIYKWGIYTRPKIKSLYSNHLTLFGDAAHPITPFIGQGGCMALEDVYEFSKILKSNDSQFLKTQKEYQSKRLKRIRFINKASMNQGKLNHINNPLLVFFRNFIMKNTNIVSLMTRKIWEYRA
;
A
#
# COMPACT_ATOMS: atom_id res chain seq x y z
N GLY A 1 8.22 3.11 8.57
CA GLY A 1 7.53 2.76 7.30
C GLY A 1 7.23 3.98 6.44
N ILE A 2 6.64 3.79 5.24
CA ILE A 2 6.37 4.88 4.25
C ILE A 2 5.58 6.05 4.87
N SER A 3 4.49 5.77 5.58
CA SER A 3 3.67 6.83 6.21
C SER A 3 4.46 7.66 7.22
N GLY A 4 5.19 7.00 8.13
CA GLY A 4 5.95 7.68 9.17
C GLY A 4 7.08 8.55 8.61
N LEU A 5 7.83 8.03 7.62
CA LEU A 5 8.90 8.80 6.97
C LEU A 5 8.35 10.00 6.20
N ALA A 6 7.29 9.81 5.39
CA ALA A 6 6.69 10.89 4.63
C ALA A 6 6.09 11.98 5.54
N LEU A 7 5.41 11.58 6.63
CA LEU A 7 4.94 12.54 7.63
C LEU A 7 6.09 13.28 8.30
N GLY A 8 7.12 12.55 8.71
CA GLY A 8 8.31 13.14 9.34
C GLY A 8 8.98 14.19 8.46
N ILE A 9 9.09 13.94 7.14
CA ILE A 9 9.62 14.91 6.17
C ILE A 9 8.76 16.19 6.17
N PHE A 10 7.44 16.07 5.99
CA PHE A 10 6.56 17.24 5.98
C PHE A 10 6.58 18.01 7.29
N LEU A 11 6.67 17.32 8.43
CA LEU A 11 6.79 17.97 9.74
C LEU A 11 8.11 18.74 9.87
N LYS A 12 9.24 18.13 9.50
CA LYS A 12 10.56 18.78 9.52
C LYS A 12 10.63 19.98 8.57
N GLU A 13 10.10 19.89 7.35
CA GLU A 13 10.06 21.00 6.39
C GLU A 13 9.19 22.18 6.88
N ASN A 14 8.27 21.92 7.80
CA ASN A 14 7.48 22.98 8.46
C ASN A 14 7.96 23.32 9.90
N ASN A 15 9.18 22.91 10.27
CA ASN A 15 9.80 23.17 11.57
C ASN A 15 9.04 22.58 12.78
N PHE A 16 8.25 21.52 12.58
CA PHE A 16 7.66 20.79 13.69
C PHE A 16 8.64 19.76 14.23
N PRO A 17 8.87 19.73 15.56
CA PRO A 17 9.70 18.70 16.17
C PRO A 17 9.01 17.34 16.04
N CYS A 18 9.75 16.34 15.57
CA CYS A 18 9.25 14.96 15.50
C CYS A 18 10.40 13.96 15.60
N VAL A 19 10.10 12.80 16.19
CA VAL A 19 10.98 11.63 16.28
C VAL A 19 10.20 10.43 15.74
N ILE A 20 10.86 9.58 14.97
CA ILE A 20 10.27 8.33 14.48
C ILE A 20 10.78 7.18 15.35
N TYR A 21 9.85 6.41 15.93
CA TYR A 21 10.13 5.16 16.62
C TYR A 21 9.85 4.00 15.65
N GLU A 22 10.84 3.15 15.43
CA GLU A 22 10.74 1.99 14.54
C GLU A 22 11.02 0.71 15.33
N ARG A 23 10.10 -0.26 15.26
CA ARG A 23 10.25 -1.53 15.98
C ARG A 23 11.41 -2.39 15.50
N SER A 24 11.70 -2.33 14.20
CA SER A 24 12.79 -3.13 13.61
C SER A 24 14.16 -2.58 14.05
N SER A 25 15.09 -3.48 14.36
CA SER A 25 16.49 -3.12 14.63
C SER A 25 17.27 -2.80 13.36
N LYS A 26 16.76 -3.25 12.21
CA LYS A 26 17.33 -3.04 10.86
C LYS A 26 16.23 -2.67 9.90
N ILE A 27 16.58 -1.88 8.90
CA ILE A 27 15.73 -1.68 7.75
C ILE A 27 15.73 -2.95 6.93
N SER A 28 14.60 -3.66 6.88
CA SER A 28 14.41 -4.84 6.06
C SER A 28 13.16 -4.67 5.22
N GLU A 29 13.34 -4.34 3.94
CA GLU A 29 12.26 -4.35 2.97
C GLU A 29 12.41 -5.60 2.11
N TYR A 30 11.49 -6.54 2.28
CA TYR A 30 11.46 -7.77 1.49
C TYR A 30 10.75 -7.53 0.16
N GLY A 31 11.40 -7.93 -0.91
CA GLY A 31 11.04 -8.11 -2.30
C GLY A 31 9.60 -7.81 -2.74
N ALA A 32 9.14 -6.59 -2.60
CA ALA A 32 7.84 -6.19 -3.08
C ALA A 32 7.95 -4.99 -4.02
N GLY A 33 7.23 -5.06 -5.15
CA GLY A 33 6.95 -3.90 -5.96
C GLY A 33 5.85 -3.04 -5.34
N ILE A 34 5.84 -1.78 -5.72
CA ILE A 34 4.77 -0.83 -5.41
C ILE A 34 4.41 -0.03 -6.66
N SER A 35 3.12 0.22 -6.85
CA SER A 35 2.60 1.08 -7.90
C SER A 35 2.12 2.40 -7.29
N ILE A 36 2.50 3.51 -7.91
CA ILE A 36 2.19 4.86 -7.46
C ILE A 36 1.46 5.58 -8.60
N SER A 37 0.17 5.75 -8.43
CA SER A 37 -0.72 6.42 -9.37
C SER A 37 -0.62 7.95 -9.23
N PRO A 38 -1.22 8.75 -10.14
CA PRO A 38 -1.10 10.21 -10.16
C PRO A 38 -1.36 10.91 -8.83
N ASN A 39 -2.33 10.45 -8.03
CA ASN A 39 -2.59 10.99 -6.70
C ASN A 39 -1.40 10.79 -5.72
N GLY A 40 -0.73 9.65 -5.79
CA GLY A 40 0.49 9.40 -4.99
C GLY A 40 1.70 10.15 -5.53
N LYS A 41 1.85 10.27 -6.87
CA LYS A 41 2.93 11.03 -7.49
C LYS A 41 2.86 12.52 -7.13
N ASP A 42 1.66 13.10 -7.06
CA ASP A 42 1.47 14.48 -6.61
C ASP A 42 2.09 14.71 -5.21
N VAL A 43 1.91 13.78 -4.29
CA VAL A 43 2.52 13.87 -2.95
C VAL A 43 4.04 13.68 -2.99
N LEU A 44 4.56 12.75 -3.82
CA LEU A 44 6.01 12.56 -3.99
C LEU A 44 6.68 13.79 -4.61
N GLU A 45 5.98 14.53 -5.46
CA GLU A 45 6.43 15.80 -6.00
C GLU A 45 6.54 16.87 -4.90
N LYS A 46 5.53 16.96 -4.00
CA LYS A 46 5.59 17.83 -2.82
C LYS A 46 6.73 17.47 -1.86
N LEU A 47 7.11 16.18 -1.79
CA LEU A 47 8.28 15.72 -1.03
C LEU A 47 9.61 15.95 -1.77
N ASN A 48 9.59 16.46 -3.00
CA ASN A 48 10.76 16.66 -3.86
C ASN A 48 11.62 15.39 -4.07
N ILE A 49 10.96 14.21 -4.20
CA ILE A 49 11.63 12.92 -4.45
C ILE A 49 11.12 12.22 -5.72
N LEU A 50 10.10 12.77 -6.40
CA LEU A 50 9.46 12.10 -7.53
C LEU A 50 10.44 11.84 -8.67
N GLU A 51 11.25 12.83 -9.06
CA GLU A 51 12.17 12.69 -10.20
C GLU A 51 13.31 11.71 -9.88
N GLU A 52 13.86 11.75 -8.66
CA GLU A 52 14.89 10.79 -8.24
C GLU A 52 14.32 9.37 -8.23
N LEU A 53 13.06 9.19 -7.78
CA LEU A 53 12.40 7.89 -7.81
C LEU A 53 12.13 7.41 -9.24
N LYS A 54 11.68 8.27 -10.14
CA LYS A 54 11.45 7.92 -11.56
C LYS A 54 12.73 7.39 -12.22
N ALA A 55 13.88 8.00 -11.94
CA ALA A 55 15.16 7.62 -12.53
C ALA A 55 15.58 6.17 -12.23
N ILE A 56 15.15 5.61 -11.09
CA ILE A 56 15.49 4.25 -10.63
C ILE A 56 14.31 3.26 -10.73
N SER A 57 13.20 3.67 -11.31
CA SER A 57 11.94 2.92 -11.38
C SER A 57 11.73 2.25 -12.74
N GLY A 58 10.70 1.42 -12.82
CA GLY A 58 10.19 0.91 -14.08
C GLY A 58 9.44 1.99 -14.86
N ASN A 59 9.50 1.89 -16.19
CA ASN A 59 8.80 2.81 -17.08
C ASN A 59 7.74 2.05 -17.88
N SER A 60 6.48 2.21 -17.51
CA SER A 60 5.34 1.62 -18.21
C SER A 60 4.46 2.72 -18.80
N LYS A 61 4.16 2.59 -20.08
CA LYS A 61 3.24 3.51 -20.78
C LYS A 61 1.83 2.96 -20.90
N LYS A 62 1.65 1.63 -20.75
CA LYS A 62 0.37 0.95 -20.92
C LYS A 62 0.10 -0.03 -19.79
N THR A 63 -1.18 -0.18 -19.48
CA THR A 63 -1.70 -1.30 -18.72
C THR A 63 -2.53 -2.17 -19.65
N ILE A 64 -2.18 -3.46 -19.76
CA ILE A 64 -2.80 -4.42 -20.65
C ILE A 64 -3.55 -5.46 -19.83
N PHE A 65 -4.79 -5.74 -20.22
CA PHE A 65 -5.66 -6.73 -19.57
C PHE A 65 -5.82 -7.95 -20.43
N TYR A 66 -5.63 -9.12 -19.84
CA TYR A 66 -5.75 -10.43 -20.47
C TYR A 66 -6.83 -11.27 -19.77
N SER A 67 -7.51 -12.11 -20.53
CA SER A 67 -8.37 -13.19 -20.03
C SER A 67 -8.18 -14.41 -20.92
N ASN A 68 -7.95 -15.59 -20.32
CA ASN A 68 -7.63 -16.82 -21.05
C ASN A 68 -6.49 -16.61 -22.07
N LEU A 69 -5.40 -15.98 -21.67
CA LEU A 69 -4.20 -15.64 -22.47
C LEU A 69 -4.46 -14.70 -23.67
N LYS A 70 -5.69 -14.21 -23.83
CA LYS A 70 -6.04 -13.26 -24.88
C LYS A 70 -6.13 -11.85 -24.34
N GLU A 71 -5.56 -10.90 -25.06
CA GLU A 71 -5.73 -9.48 -24.74
C GLU A 71 -7.21 -9.08 -24.85
N ILE A 72 -7.72 -8.42 -23.81
CA ILE A 72 -9.09 -7.88 -23.80
C ILE A 72 -9.05 -6.42 -24.22
N THR A 73 -8.19 -5.65 -23.59
CA THR A 73 -8.05 -4.19 -23.77
C THR A 73 -6.74 -3.69 -23.20
N SER A 74 -6.32 -2.52 -23.64
CA SER A 74 -5.21 -1.79 -23.03
C SER A 74 -5.60 -0.33 -22.81
N ILE A 75 -5.00 0.28 -21.80
CA ILE A 75 -5.15 1.71 -21.51
C ILE A 75 -3.77 2.34 -21.35
N ASP A 76 -3.65 3.59 -21.73
CA ASP A 76 -2.49 4.38 -21.37
C ASP A 76 -2.44 4.59 -19.86
N THR A 77 -1.26 4.48 -19.28
CA THR A 77 -1.10 4.58 -17.84
C THR A 77 -0.05 5.61 -17.46
N ASP A 78 -0.35 6.37 -16.42
CA ASP A 78 0.56 7.31 -15.76
C ASP A 78 0.94 6.80 -14.35
N VAL A 79 1.12 5.50 -14.21
CA VAL A 79 1.50 4.85 -12.95
C VAL A 79 3.00 4.64 -12.91
N LEU A 80 3.65 5.16 -11.89
CA LEU A 80 5.04 4.87 -11.57
C LEU A 80 5.10 3.53 -10.83
N THR A 81 5.92 2.61 -11.32
CA THR A 81 6.11 1.28 -10.71
C THR A 81 7.57 1.11 -10.28
N THR A 82 7.79 0.79 -9.02
CA THR A 82 9.13 0.71 -8.43
C THR A 82 9.21 -0.41 -7.38
N SER A 83 10.39 -0.66 -6.83
CA SER A 83 10.50 -1.47 -5.63
C SER A 83 10.07 -0.65 -4.41
N ARG A 84 9.43 -1.31 -3.44
CA ARG A 84 9.09 -0.66 -2.16
C ARG A 84 10.35 -0.16 -1.44
N LYS A 85 11.46 -0.89 -1.60
CA LYS A 85 12.77 -0.51 -1.07
C LYS A 85 13.26 0.83 -1.63
N ASN A 86 13.18 1.04 -2.94
CA ASN A 86 13.61 2.31 -3.56
C ASN A 86 12.86 3.51 -2.96
N LEU A 87 11.53 3.39 -2.85
CA LEU A 87 10.71 4.44 -2.24
C LEU A 87 11.10 4.68 -0.78
N TYR A 88 11.27 3.59 -0.01
CA TYR A 88 11.66 3.68 1.39
C TYR A 88 13.03 4.35 1.57
N ASP A 89 14.03 3.93 0.80
CA ASP A 89 15.40 4.46 0.87
C ASP A 89 15.44 5.98 0.56
N LEU A 90 14.69 6.42 -0.44
CA LEU A 90 14.61 7.84 -0.78
C LEU A 90 13.91 8.66 0.32
N LEU A 91 12.82 8.16 0.86
CA LEU A 91 12.15 8.80 2.00
C LEU A 91 13.09 8.88 3.22
N LEU A 92 13.80 7.80 3.52
CA LEU A 92 14.77 7.75 4.60
C LEU A 92 15.90 8.77 4.40
N LYS A 93 16.51 8.77 3.21
CA LYS A 93 17.57 9.71 2.83
C LYS A 93 17.10 11.16 3.00
N LYS A 94 15.90 11.48 2.50
CA LYS A 94 15.32 12.82 2.63
C LYS A 94 15.05 13.20 4.09
N TYR A 95 14.45 12.31 4.88
CA TYR A 95 14.19 12.55 6.30
C TYR A 95 15.48 12.80 7.08
N SER A 96 16.51 11.97 6.86
CA SER A 96 17.82 12.13 7.49
C SER A 96 18.50 13.43 7.07
N SER A 97 18.39 13.85 5.81
CA SER A 97 18.99 15.12 5.34
C SER A 97 18.37 16.37 5.98
N LEU A 98 17.14 16.25 6.52
CA LEU A 98 16.46 17.30 7.28
C LEU A 98 16.76 17.23 8.79
N GLY A 99 17.74 16.44 9.21
CA GLY A 99 18.05 16.22 10.64
C GLY A 99 16.95 15.45 11.35
N GLY A 100 16.24 14.55 10.63
CA GLY A 100 15.23 13.69 11.23
C GLY A 100 15.86 12.58 12.08
N GLU A 101 15.31 12.33 13.26
CA GLU A 101 15.76 11.30 14.19
C GLU A 101 14.88 10.05 14.09
N ILE A 102 15.52 8.87 13.99
CA ILE A 102 14.84 7.57 14.03
C ILE A 102 15.47 6.72 15.14
N LEU A 103 14.64 6.27 16.06
CA LEU A 103 15.02 5.34 17.11
C LEU A 103 14.59 3.92 16.73
N PHE A 104 15.56 3.08 16.40
CA PHE A 104 15.34 1.68 16.03
C PHE A 104 15.27 0.76 17.25
N GLY A 105 14.53 -0.35 17.15
CA GLY A 105 14.31 -1.28 18.26
C GLY A 105 13.29 -0.78 19.28
N TYR A 106 12.50 0.22 18.92
CA TYR A 106 11.44 0.80 19.76
C TYR A 106 10.08 0.25 19.34
N GLU A 107 9.78 -0.99 19.70
CA GLU A 107 8.45 -1.59 19.50
C GLU A 107 7.48 -1.04 20.55
N LEU A 108 6.37 -0.45 20.08
CA LEU A 108 5.35 0.11 20.98
C LEU A 108 4.65 -1.02 21.75
N ASN A 109 4.67 -0.91 23.09
CA ASN A 109 3.98 -1.82 23.99
C ASN A 109 2.64 -1.27 24.47
N ASP A 110 2.61 -0.01 24.91
CA ASP A 110 1.41 0.63 25.46
C ASP A 110 1.40 2.14 25.24
N VAL A 111 0.24 2.75 25.40
CA VAL A 111 0.01 4.20 25.27
C VAL A 111 -0.88 4.68 26.39
N ASP A 112 -0.41 5.60 27.23
CA ASP A 112 -1.25 6.40 28.10
C ASP A 112 -1.58 7.74 27.42
N ILE A 113 -2.81 7.85 26.92
CA ILE A 113 -3.25 9.07 26.23
C ILE A 113 -3.47 10.22 27.22
N GLY A 114 -3.89 9.93 28.45
CA GLY A 114 -4.13 10.94 29.49
C GLY A 114 -2.84 11.63 29.88
N GLU A 115 -1.84 10.85 30.23
CA GLU A 115 -0.51 11.31 30.65
C GLU A 115 0.41 11.64 29.46
N LYS A 116 -0.04 11.42 28.22
CA LYS A 116 0.75 11.61 26.97
C LYS A 116 2.06 10.82 26.99
N GLN A 117 2.02 9.60 27.50
CA GLN A 117 3.18 8.72 27.61
C GLN A 117 3.07 7.51 26.69
N ILE A 118 4.18 7.15 26.08
CA ILE A 118 4.32 5.95 25.28
C ILE A 118 5.33 5.01 25.92
N TYR A 119 5.02 3.71 25.93
CA TYR A 119 5.84 2.66 26.54
C TYR A 119 6.30 1.70 25.47
N PHE A 120 7.58 1.34 25.49
CA PHE A 120 8.17 0.43 24.52
C PHE A 120 8.50 -0.92 25.14
N ALA A 121 8.56 -1.96 24.31
CA ALA A 121 8.89 -3.32 24.75
C ALA A 121 10.30 -3.45 25.34
N ASN A 122 11.22 -2.52 25.04
CA ASN A 122 12.56 -2.44 25.61
C ASN A 122 12.60 -1.81 27.02
N GLY A 123 11.43 -1.52 27.63
CA GLY A 123 11.31 -0.94 28.96
C GLY A 123 11.46 0.58 29.03
N ILE A 124 11.72 1.24 27.92
CA ILE A 124 11.83 2.70 27.83
C ILE A 124 10.45 3.33 27.71
N SER A 125 10.26 4.51 28.28
CA SER A 125 9.05 5.33 28.06
C SER A 125 9.42 6.78 27.75
N HIS A 126 8.56 7.43 26.94
CA HIS A 126 8.75 8.83 26.57
C HIS A 126 7.44 9.62 26.71
N ASN A 127 7.57 10.87 27.16
CA ASN A 127 6.47 11.83 27.09
C ASN A 127 6.41 12.45 25.70
N VAL A 128 5.21 12.55 25.14
CA VAL A 128 5.01 13.05 23.78
C VAL A 128 3.84 14.02 23.72
N GLY A 129 3.96 15.07 22.91
CA GLY A 129 2.86 16.03 22.71
C GLY A 129 1.72 15.48 21.87
N HIS A 130 2.06 14.66 20.87
CA HIS A 130 1.10 14.04 19.94
C HIS A 130 1.68 12.74 19.38
N ILE A 131 0.81 11.75 19.16
CA ILE A 131 1.18 10.45 18.59
C ILE A 131 0.62 10.36 17.17
N ALA A 132 1.50 10.25 16.19
CA ALA A 132 1.16 9.91 14.81
C ALA A 132 1.34 8.40 14.60
N ALA A 133 0.25 7.65 14.68
CA ALA A 133 0.27 6.20 14.58
C ALA A 133 0.39 5.75 13.12
N CYS A 134 1.59 5.35 12.72
CA CYS A 134 1.97 4.79 11.42
C CYS A 134 2.38 3.32 11.52
N ASP A 135 1.84 2.59 12.50
CA ASP A 135 2.25 1.27 12.96
C ASP A 135 1.58 0.09 12.21
N GLY A 136 1.00 0.39 11.04
CA GLY A 136 0.55 -0.60 10.06
C GLY A 136 -0.73 -1.35 10.45
N ILE A 137 -1.05 -2.43 9.71
CA ILE A 137 -2.30 -3.17 9.87
C ILE A 137 -2.47 -3.79 11.26
N LYS A 138 -1.38 -4.15 11.93
CA LYS A 138 -1.36 -4.67 13.31
C LYS A 138 -1.28 -3.57 14.37
N SER A 139 -1.63 -2.33 14.01
CA SER A 139 -1.52 -1.16 14.86
C SER A 139 -1.91 -1.41 16.32
N LYS A 140 -0.95 -1.24 17.20
CA LYS A 140 -1.12 -1.29 18.64
C LYS A 140 -1.87 -0.04 19.13
N CYS A 141 -1.55 1.12 18.57
CA CYS A 141 -2.27 2.36 18.84
C CYS A 141 -3.77 2.24 18.56
N ARG A 142 -4.13 1.60 17.43
CA ARG A 142 -5.54 1.37 17.11
C ARG A 142 -6.20 0.41 18.08
N GLN A 143 -5.51 -0.64 18.52
CA GLN A 143 -6.03 -1.61 19.49
C GLN A 143 -6.32 -0.96 20.85
N ILE A 144 -5.40 -0.16 21.34
CA ILE A 144 -5.52 0.48 22.66
C ILE A 144 -6.59 1.59 22.64
N CYS A 145 -6.58 2.43 21.61
CA CYS A 145 -7.30 3.70 21.65
C CYS A 145 -8.65 3.70 20.91
N PHE A 146 -8.95 2.68 20.08
CA PHE A 146 -10.15 2.70 19.22
C PHE A 146 -10.96 1.42 19.27
N THR A 147 -10.35 0.25 19.13
CA THR A 147 -11.04 -1.04 19.09
C THR A 147 -10.08 -2.19 19.30
N SER A 148 -10.47 -3.16 20.11
CA SER A 148 -9.74 -4.41 20.32
C SER A 148 -9.84 -5.40 19.15
N GLU A 149 -10.68 -5.09 18.13
CA GLU A 149 -10.85 -5.96 16.97
C GLU A 149 -9.53 -6.14 16.21
N MET A 150 -9.21 -7.39 15.96
CA MET A 150 -7.99 -7.79 15.23
C MET A 150 -8.22 -7.76 13.71
N PRO A 151 -7.13 -7.74 12.90
CA PRO A 151 -7.26 -7.96 11.47
C PRO A 151 -7.94 -9.28 11.14
N GLU A 152 -8.88 -9.26 10.19
CA GLU A 152 -9.63 -10.42 9.72
C GLU A 152 -9.14 -10.87 8.35
N TYR A 153 -9.07 -12.18 8.12
CA TYR A 153 -8.73 -12.75 6.83
C TYR A 153 -9.81 -12.40 5.80
N SER A 154 -9.40 -11.84 4.67
CA SER A 154 -10.34 -11.35 3.65
C SER A 154 -10.92 -12.43 2.72
N GLY A 155 -10.46 -13.68 2.83
CA GLY A 155 -10.76 -14.74 1.87
C GLY A 155 -9.87 -14.74 0.63
N TYR A 156 -8.78 -13.98 0.67
CA TYR A 156 -7.79 -13.89 -0.41
C TYR A 156 -6.38 -14.03 0.12
N SER A 157 -5.52 -14.65 -0.69
CA SER A 157 -4.08 -14.70 -0.48
C SER A 157 -3.34 -14.15 -1.67
N VAL A 158 -2.10 -13.73 -1.49
CA VAL A 158 -1.25 -13.26 -2.58
C VAL A 158 0.05 -14.03 -2.61
N TRP A 159 0.47 -14.36 -3.83
CA TRP A 159 1.82 -14.75 -4.17
C TRP A 159 2.58 -13.53 -4.65
N ARG A 160 3.84 -13.40 -4.26
CA ARG A 160 4.73 -12.34 -4.73
C ARG A 160 6.13 -12.84 -4.99
N SER A 161 6.74 -12.23 -6.02
CA SER A 161 8.16 -12.40 -6.33
C SER A 161 8.69 -11.16 -7.04
N ILE A 162 9.99 -10.94 -6.96
CA ILE A 162 10.72 -10.05 -7.86
C ILE A 162 11.53 -10.92 -8.80
N LEU A 163 11.28 -10.76 -10.09
CA LEU A 163 11.86 -11.59 -11.15
C LEU A 163 12.95 -10.81 -11.86
N ASP A 164 14.07 -11.49 -12.14
CA ASP A 164 15.10 -11.02 -13.07
C ASP A 164 14.61 -11.23 -14.51
N GLN A 165 13.60 -10.45 -14.89
CA GLN A 165 12.92 -10.52 -16.17
C GLN A 165 12.52 -9.11 -16.59
N LYS A 166 12.77 -8.76 -17.88
CA LYS A 166 12.34 -7.49 -18.45
C LYS A 166 10.86 -7.51 -18.77
N GLN A 167 10.20 -6.41 -18.48
CA GLN A 167 8.82 -6.17 -18.88
C GLN A 167 8.66 -4.69 -19.25
N SER A 168 7.83 -4.39 -20.25
CA SER A 168 7.65 -3.02 -20.75
C SER A 168 6.34 -2.39 -20.28
N ASN A 169 5.33 -3.20 -19.97
CA ASN A 169 3.98 -2.73 -19.63
C ASN A 169 3.52 -3.32 -18.31
N ILE A 170 2.51 -2.70 -17.70
CA ILE A 170 1.77 -3.34 -16.62
C ILE A 170 0.82 -4.35 -17.25
N SER A 171 0.81 -5.59 -16.78
CA SER A 171 -0.05 -6.66 -17.27
C SER A 171 -0.98 -7.16 -16.19
N PHE A 172 -2.25 -7.31 -16.52
CA PHE A 172 -3.29 -7.93 -15.70
C PHE A 172 -3.81 -9.19 -16.37
N HIS A 173 -3.61 -10.37 -15.78
CA HIS A 173 -4.22 -11.62 -16.20
C HIS A 173 -5.40 -11.93 -15.30
N LEU A 174 -6.61 -11.91 -15.85
CA LEU A 174 -7.86 -12.14 -15.13
C LEU A 174 -8.32 -13.59 -15.35
N GLY A 175 -8.42 -14.36 -14.28
CA GLY A 175 -8.82 -15.76 -14.31
C GLY A 175 -9.90 -16.10 -13.29
N PRO A 176 -10.50 -17.31 -13.39
CA PRO A 176 -11.49 -17.78 -12.43
C PRO A 176 -10.89 -17.91 -11.02
N GLY A 177 -11.29 -17.03 -10.09
CA GLY A 177 -10.81 -17.05 -8.71
C GLY A 177 -9.42 -16.49 -8.48
N PHE A 178 -8.73 -16.01 -9.51
CA PHE A 178 -7.42 -15.37 -9.37
C PHE A 178 -7.25 -14.19 -10.33
N HIS A 179 -6.26 -13.36 -10.06
CA HIS A 179 -5.68 -12.46 -11.05
C HIS A 179 -4.19 -12.26 -10.78
N ILE A 180 -3.44 -12.02 -11.85
CA ILE A 180 -2.03 -11.68 -11.77
C ILE A 180 -1.85 -10.24 -12.19
N VAL A 181 -1.02 -9.51 -11.46
CA VAL A 181 -0.53 -8.19 -11.85
C VAL A 181 0.99 -8.26 -11.90
N SER A 182 1.56 -7.97 -13.05
CA SER A 182 3.00 -7.85 -13.20
C SER A 182 3.37 -6.48 -13.77
N TYR A 183 4.52 -5.96 -13.36
CA TYR A 183 4.99 -4.66 -13.81
C TYR A 183 6.49 -4.49 -13.63
N PRO A 184 7.17 -3.72 -14.50
CA PRO A 184 8.59 -3.43 -14.34
C PRO A 184 8.80 -2.58 -13.09
N ILE A 185 9.81 -2.89 -12.28
CA ILE A 185 10.23 -2.08 -11.13
C ILE A 185 11.60 -1.44 -11.33
N SER A 186 12.31 -1.86 -12.36
CA SER A 186 13.53 -1.28 -12.89
C SER A 186 13.75 -1.75 -14.33
N LYS A 187 14.87 -1.40 -14.92
CA LYS A 187 15.21 -1.79 -16.32
C LYS A 187 15.18 -3.30 -16.57
N ASN A 188 15.55 -4.11 -15.57
CA ASN A 188 15.72 -5.57 -15.72
C ASN A 188 14.91 -6.40 -14.71
N LYS A 189 14.11 -5.76 -13.86
CA LYS A 189 13.34 -6.47 -12.81
C LYS A 189 11.85 -6.21 -12.94
N THR A 190 11.10 -7.28 -12.77
CA THR A 190 9.63 -7.28 -12.78
C THR A 190 9.09 -7.71 -11.43
N SER A 191 8.12 -6.98 -10.91
CA SER A 191 7.30 -7.44 -9.78
C SER A 191 6.18 -8.33 -10.29
N PHE A 192 6.09 -9.53 -9.75
CA PHE A 192 5.00 -10.48 -9.96
C PHE A 192 4.12 -10.54 -8.71
N VAL A 193 2.82 -10.38 -8.88
CA VAL A 193 1.82 -10.45 -7.81
C VAL A 193 0.63 -11.25 -8.32
N ALA A 194 0.31 -12.39 -7.70
CA ALA A 194 -0.89 -13.15 -8.02
C ALA A 194 -1.81 -13.23 -6.81
N ALA A 195 -3.00 -12.64 -6.91
CA ALA A 195 -4.02 -12.74 -5.87
C ALA A 195 -4.96 -13.90 -6.19
N ILE A 196 -5.21 -14.74 -5.20
CA ILE A 196 -6.08 -15.91 -5.30
C ILE A 196 -7.21 -15.83 -4.27
N LYS A 197 -8.40 -16.26 -4.65
CA LYS A 197 -9.52 -16.45 -3.74
C LYS A 197 -9.39 -17.83 -3.10
N THR A 198 -9.22 -17.90 -1.78
CA THR A 198 -9.06 -19.17 -1.09
C THR A 198 -9.69 -19.12 0.31
N LYS A 199 -10.31 -20.24 0.70
CA LYS A 199 -10.83 -20.42 2.06
C LYS A 199 -9.71 -20.77 3.07
N GLN A 200 -8.58 -21.27 2.58
CA GLN A 200 -7.45 -21.60 3.43
C GLN A 200 -6.86 -20.31 3.97
N LYS A 201 -6.96 -20.13 5.28
CA LYS A 201 -6.37 -18.99 5.99
C LYS A 201 -4.85 -19.14 5.98
N ASN A 202 -4.18 -18.23 5.28
CA ASN A 202 -2.73 -18.11 5.35
C ASN A 202 -2.37 -17.01 6.35
N GLU A 203 -1.25 -17.15 7.04
CA GLU A 203 -0.79 -16.13 7.97
C GLU A 203 -0.51 -14.80 7.27
N GLU A 204 -0.68 -13.72 8.00
CA GLU A 204 -0.20 -12.40 7.58
C GLU A 204 1.30 -12.32 7.90
N SER A 205 2.10 -12.97 7.06
CA SER A 205 3.55 -13.00 7.17
C SER A 205 4.19 -12.74 5.81
N TRP A 206 4.89 -11.63 5.71
CA TRP A 206 5.63 -11.24 4.49
C TRP A 206 6.83 -12.18 4.21
N MET A 207 7.11 -13.13 5.10
CA MET A 207 8.31 -13.98 5.07
C MET A 207 8.00 -15.45 4.79
N LEU A 208 6.72 -15.84 4.63
CA LEU A 208 6.35 -17.21 4.29
C LEU A 208 6.76 -17.51 2.85
N ARG A 209 7.81 -18.30 2.72
CA ARG A 209 8.29 -18.79 1.44
C ARG A 209 7.39 -19.89 0.91
N GLY A 210 7.16 -19.86 -0.39
CA GLY A 210 6.54 -20.93 -1.15
C GLY A 210 7.46 -21.38 -2.27
N THR A 211 6.99 -22.37 -3.04
CA THR A 211 7.72 -22.91 -4.19
C THR A 211 6.95 -22.64 -5.49
N TYR A 212 7.63 -22.75 -6.64
CA TYR A 212 6.95 -22.73 -7.95
C TYR A 212 5.89 -23.84 -8.04
N SER A 213 6.16 -25.02 -7.48
CA SER A 213 5.21 -26.14 -7.44
C SER A 213 3.94 -25.79 -6.65
N ASP A 214 4.04 -25.02 -5.56
CA ASP A 214 2.87 -24.58 -4.81
C ASP A 214 2.09 -23.50 -5.54
N LEU A 215 2.79 -22.56 -6.19
CA LEU A 215 2.18 -21.53 -7.03
C LEU A 215 1.40 -22.15 -8.21
N SER A 216 1.94 -23.19 -8.84
CA SER A 216 1.31 -23.86 -9.99
C SER A 216 0.05 -24.67 -9.64
N LYS A 217 -0.21 -24.93 -8.35
CA LYS A 217 -1.49 -25.49 -7.88
C LYS A 217 -2.61 -24.42 -7.83
N ASP A 218 -2.22 -23.16 -7.65
CA ASP A 218 -3.14 -22.03 -7.52
C ASP A 218 -3.38 -21.29 -8.85
N ILE A 219 -2.40 -21.32 -9.77
CA ILE A 219 -2.40 -20.58 -11.04
C ILE A 219 -2.10 -21.52 -12.20
N PRO A 220 -2.85 -21.47 -13.31
CA PRO A 220 -2.59 -22.29 -14.50
C PRO A 220 -1.16 -22.12 -15.04
N VAL A 221 -0.48 -23.22 -15.31
CA VAL A 221 0.92 -23.27 -15.77
C VAL A 221 1.08 -22.53 -17.11
N GLU A 222 0.06 -22.56 -17.96
CA GLU A 222 0.05 -21.86 -19.25
C GLU A 222 0.28 -20.36 -19.10
N ILE A 223 -0.27 -19.76 -18.02
CA ILE A 223 -0.07 -18.33 -17.72
C ILE A 223 1.32 -18.12 -17.06
N LEU A 224 1.74 -19.07 -16.23
CA LEU A 224 3.06 -18.99 -15.56
C LEU A 224 4.23 -19.11 -16.55
N ASN A 225 4.02 -19.67 -17.74
CA ASN A 225 5.05 -19.74 -18.77
C ASN A 225 5.50 -18.35 -19.27
N ASP A 226 4.70 -17.31 -19.12
CA ASP A 226 5.09 -15.91 -19.39
C ASP A 226 6.09 -15.37 -18.35
N TYR A 227 6.31 -16.13 -17.26
CA TYR A 227 7.16 -15.75 -16.11
C TYR A 227 8.21 -16.82 -15.82
N GLU A 228 9.03 -17.16 -16.82
CA GLU A 228 10.03 -18.25 -16.72
C GLU A 228 10.98 -18.11 -15.52
N ALA A 229 11.32 -16.87 -15.17
CA ALA A 229 12.18 -16.60 -14.01
C ALA A 229 11.61 -17.10 -12.68
N LEU A 230 10.28 -17.37 -12.60
CA LEU A 230 9.68 -18.00 -11.42
C LEU A 230 10.20 -19.43 -11.16
N LYS A 231 10.60 -20.17 -12.20
CA LYS A 231 11.13 -21.53 -12.08
C LYS A 231 12.50 -21.57 -11.40
N ASN A 232 13.24 -20.47 -11.52
CA ASN A 232 14.64 -20.37 -11.09
C ASN A 232 14.84 -19.53 -9.83
N THR A 233 13.80 -18.90 -9.30
CA THR A 233 13.89 -18.09 -8.08
C THR A 233 13.44 -18.86 -6.85
N GLN A 234 14.14 -18.64 -5.74
CA GLN A 234 13.73 -19.11 -4.41
C GLN A 234 12.92 -18.07 -3.63
N ASP A 235 12.79 -16.86 -4.18
CA ASP A 235 12.13 -15.74 -3.52
C ASP A 235 10.66 -15.63 -3.99
N ILE A 236 9.90 -16.69 -3.75
CA ILE A 236 8.46 -16.74 -3.92
C ILE A 236 7.83 -16.74 -2.53
N TYR A 237 6.94 -15.78 -2.28
CA TYR A 237 6.30 -15.60 -0.99
C TYR A 237 4.78 -15.67 -1.12
N LYS A 238 4.12 -16.30 -0.13
CA LYS A 238 2.65 -16.38 -0.04
C LYS A 238 2.17 -15.91 1.32
N TRP A 239 1.19 -15.01 1.35
CA TRP A 239 0.53 -14.61 2.60
C TRP A 239 -0.93 -14.27 2.42
N GLY A 240 -1.69 -14.27 3.52
CA GLY A 240 -3.08 -13.87 3.55
C GLY A 240 -3.25 -12.36 3.42
N ILE A 241 -4.28 -11.93 2.70
CA ILE A 241 -4.74 -10.55 2.72
C ILE A 241 -5.70 -10.41 3.90
N TYR A 242 -5.39 -9.45 4.77
CA TYR A 242 -6.19 -9.13 5.93
C TYR A 242 -6.81 -7.74 5.77
N THR A 243 -7.96 -7.57 6.37
CA THR A 243 -8.67 -6.29 6.46
C THR A 243 -8.97 -6.00 7.93
N ARG A 244 -9.41 -4.78 8.21
CA ARG A 244 -9.93 -4.42 9.53
C ARG A 244 -11.34 -3.88 9.41
N PRO A 245 -12.16 -4.00 10.46
CA PRO A 245 -13.45 -3.34 10.54
C PRO A 245 -13.36 -1.86 10.24
N LYS A 246 -14.45 -1.30 9.72
CA LYS A 246 -14.49 0.12 9.34
C LYS A 246 -14.27 1.00 10.56
N ILE A 247 -13.28 1.86 10.46
CA ILE A 247 -13.01 2.83 11.52
C ILE A 247 -14.05 3.96 11.50
N LYS A 248 -14.47 4.38 12.70
CA LYS A 248 -15.43 5.48 12.90
C LYS A 248 -14.73 6.82 13.11
N SER A 249 -13.56 6.80 13.75
CA SER A 249 -12.73 7.96 14.00
C SER A 249 -11.27 7.70 13.60
N LEU A 250 -10.60 8.72 13.06
CA LEU A 250 -9.17 8.68 12.72
C LEU A 250 -8.30 9.25 13.84
N TYR A 251 -8.89 9.74 14.92
CA TYR A 251 -8.16 10.31 16.05
C TYR A 251 -8.86 10.02 17.38
N SER A 252 -8.09 10.06 18.43
CA SER A 252 -8.51 10.01 19.84
C SER A 252 -7.57 10.89 20.66
N ASN A 253 -8.08 11.96 21.28
CA ASN A 253 -7.27 12.93 22.03
C ASN A 253 -5.96 13.34 21.27
N HIS A 254 -4.79 13.00 21.83
CA HIS A 254 -3.48 13.33 21.28
C HIS A 254 -2.93 12.28 20.29
N LEU A 255 -3.78 11.42 19.71
CA LEU A 255 -3.37 10.39 18.79
C LEU A 255 -4.13 10.50 17.46
N THR A 256 -3.42 10.36 16.34
CA THR A 256 -3.99 10.31 14.99
C THR A 256 -3.46 9.10 14.24
N LEU A 257 -4.35 8.38 13.54
CA LEU A 257 -4.00 7.20 12.73
C LEU A 257 -3.76 7.57 11.28
N PHE A 258 -2.75 6.91 10.66
CA PHE A 258 -2.35 7.10 9.26
C PHE A 258 -2.13 5.77 8.54
N GLY A 259 -2.40 5.75 7.23
CA GLY A 259 -2.15 4.59 6.38
C GLY A 259 -2.84 3.33 6.88
N ASP A 260 -2.15 2.19 6.87
CA ASP A 260 -2.71 0.90 7.23
C ASP A 260 -3.13 0.79 8.70
N ALA A 261 -2.62 1.63 9.60
CA ALA A 261 -3.12 1.73 10.97
C ALA A 261 -4.58 2.22 10.98
N ALA A 262 -4.89 3.17 10.10
CA ALA A 262 -6.24 3.72 9.94
C ALA A 262 -7.13 2.85 9.02
N HIS A 263 -6.61 2.46 7.86
CA HIS A 263 -7.44 1.90 6.78
C HIS A 263 -6.68 0.90 5.89
N PRO A 264 -6.33 -0.28 6.40
CA PRO A 264 -5.72 -1.29 5.54
C PRO A 264 -6.65 -1.59 4.35
N ILE A 265 -6.12 -1.47 3.14
CA ILE A 265 -6.86 -1.60 1.89
C ILE A 265 -6.40 -2.87 1.19
N THR A 266 -7.35 -3.65 0.66
CA THR A 266 -7.01 -4.80 -0.19
C THR A 266 -6.22 -4.32 -1.43
N PRO A 267 -5.24 -5.09 -1.93
CA PRO A 267 -4.29 -4.61 -2.94
C PRO A 267 -4.86 -4.52 -4.36
N PHE A 268 -6.16 -4.79 -4.57
CA PHE A 268 -6.77 -4.99 -5.89
C PHE A 268 -6.76 -3.77 -6.83
N ILE A 269 -6.54 -2.57 -6.29
CA ILE A 269 -6.41 -1.32 -7.07
C ILE A 269 -5.09 -0.58 -6.82
N GLY A 270 -4.16 -1.19 -6.08
CA GLY A 270 -2.82 -0.62 -5.84
C GLY A 270 -2.78 0.70 -5.07
N GLN A 271 -3.77 0.98 -4.19
CA GLN A 271 -3.91 2.31 -3.56
C GLN A 271 -3.37 2.42 -2.13
N GLY A 272 -2.93 1.34 -1.48
CA GLY A 272 -2.51 1.40 -0.07
C GLY A 272 -1.42 2.45 0.20
N GLY A 273 -0.34 2.41 -0.58
CA GLY A 273 0.76 3.38 -0.46
C GLY A 273 0.36 4.81 -0.84
N CYS A 274 -0.44 4.97 -1.90
CA CYS A 274 -0.93 6.29 -2.31
C CYS A 274 -1.83 6.93 -1.25
N MET A 275 -2.72 6.15 -0.65
CA MET A 275 -3.60 6.60 0.42
C MET A 275 -2.81 7.02 1.66
N ALA A 276 -1.75 6.29 2.00
CA ALA A 276 -0.86 6.63 3.10
C ALA A 276 -0.12 7.97 2.84
N LEU A 277 0.32 8.20 1.61
CA LEU A 277 0.93 9.47 1.20
C LEU A 277 -0.09 10.62 1.22
N GLU A 278 -1.31 10.41 0.69
CA GLU A 278 -2.40 11.40 0.77
C GLU A 278 -2.70 11.79 2.23
N ASP A 279 -2.78 10.80 3.14
CA ASP A 279 -3.09 11.05 4.55
C ASP A 279 -2.10 12.02 5.19
N VAL A 280 -0.81 11.71 5.06
CA VAL A 280 0.24 12.47 5.75
C VAL A 280 0.42 13.87 5.16
N TYR A 281 0.24 14.02 3.86
CA TYR A 281 0.27 15.33 3.21
C TYR A 281 -0.93 16.19 3.64
N GLU A 282 -2.16 15.65 3.56
CA GLU A 282 -3.36 16.38 3.98
C GLU A 282 -3.28 16.81 5.44
N PHE A 283 -2.84 15.91 6.34
CA PHE A 283 -2.67 16.23 7.75
C PHE A 283 -1.65 17.35 7.97
N SER A 284 -0.47 17.26 7.37
CA SER A 284 0.60 18.25 7.55
C SER A 284 0.20 19.63 7.01
N LYS A 285 -0.49 19.67 5.87
CA LYS A 285 -1.03 20.89 5.27
C LYS A 285 -2.05 21.57 6.18
N ILE A 286 -2.98 20.79 6.74
CA ILE A 286 -4.00 21.30 7.68
C ILE A 286 -3.35 21.74 8.99
N LEU A 287 -2.37 21.01 9.50
CA LEU A 287 -1.66 21.37 10.74
C LEU A 287 -0.96 22.72 10.61
N LYS A 288 -0.29 22.94 9.49
CA LYS A 288 0.32 24.25 9.17
C LYS A 288 -0.73 25.35 9.10
N SER A 289 -1.86 25.12 8.45
CA SER A 289 -2.95 26.13 8.29
C SER A 289 -3.67 26.44 9.61
N ASN A 290 -3.63 25.55 10.56
CA ASN A 290 -4.27 25.68 11.88
C ASN A 290 -3.30 26.11 13.00
N ASP A 291 -2.14 26.69 12.65
CA ASP A 291 -1.15 27.19 13.62
C ASP A 291 -0.84 26.15 14.74
N SER A 292 -0.63 24.91 14.35
CA SER A 292 -0.33 23.80 15.27
C SER A 292 -1.46 23.38 16.23
N GLN A 293 -2.69 23.79 15.98
CA GLN A 293 -3.84 23.37 16.78
C GLN A 293 -4.25 21.93 16.42
N PHE A 294 -3.68 20.94 17.10
CA PHE A 294 -3.86 19.50 16.76
C PHE A 294 -5.33 19.05 16.76
N LEU A 295 -6.13 19.41 17.75
CA LEU A 295 -7.54 18.98 17.82
C LEU A 295 -8.36 19.52 16.62
N LYS A 296 -8.14 20.76 16.23
CA LYS A 296 -8.79 21.35 15.05
C LYS A 296 -8.33 20.64 13.78
N THR A 297 -7.03 20.40 13.66
CA THR A 297 -6.41 19.64 12.56
C THR A 297 -6.97 18.23 12.44
N GLN A 298 -7.08 17.49 13.54
CA GLN A 298 -7.63 16.14 13.57
C GLN A 298 -9.09 16.09 13.09
N LYS A 299 -9.93 17.03 13.52
CA LYS A 299 -11.34 17.11 13.08
C LYS A 299 -11.44 17.37 11.57
N GLU A 300 -10.66 18.32 11.06
CA GLU A 300 -10.65 18.65 9.64
C GLU A 300 -10.08 17.51 8.79
N TYR A 301 -8.95 16.96 9.18
CA TYR A 301 -8.33 15.78 8.57
C TYR A 301 -9.33 14.62 8.46
N GLN A 302 -9.97 14.28 9.57
CA GLN A 302 -10.97 13.21 9.58
C GLN A 302 -12.13 13.48 8.60
N SER A 303 -12.65 14.70 8.58
CA SER A 303 -13.80 15.05 7.72
C SER A 303 -13.49 14.85 6.23
N LYS A 304 -12.26 15.15 5.80
CA LYS A 304 -11.77 14.98 4.43
C LYS A 304 -11.45 13.51 4.15
N ARG A 305 -10.70 12.85 5.04
CA ARG A 305 -10.16 11.52 4.77
C ARG A 305 -11.16 10.38 4.90
N LEU A 306 -12.11 10.42 5.85
CA LEU A 306 -13.08 9.33 6.00
C LEU A 306 -13.93 9.07 4.75
N LYS A 307 -14.32 10.12 4.02
CA LYS A 307 -15.06 9.97 2.75
C LYS A 307 -14.21 9.27 1.70
N ARG A 308 -12.95 9.71 1.55
CA ARG A 308 -11.97 9.15 0.61
C ARG A 308 -11.67 7.68 0.94
N ILE A 309 -11.40 7.38 2.21
CA ILE A 309 -11.13 6.02 2.70
C ILE A 309 -12.29 5.07 2.36
N ARG A 310 -13.54 5.48 2.63
CA ARG A 310 -14.73 4.67 2.33
C ARG A 310 -14.89 4.42 0.83
N PHE A 311 -14.65 5.44 0.01
CA PHE A 311 -14.70 5.32 -1.44
C PHE A 311 -13.66 4.33 -1.97
N ILE A 312 -12.39 4.47 -1.56
CA ILE A 312 -11.29 3.61 -2.03
C ILE A 312 -11.45 2.17 -1.53
N ASN A 313 -11.84 1.95 -0.28
CA ASN A 313 -12.12 0.61 0.22
C ASN A 313 -13.23 -0.09 -0.58
N LYS A 314 -14.34 0.62 -0.85
CA LYS A 314 -15.43 0.08 -1.68
C LYS A 314 -14.96 -0.23 -3.11
N ALA A 315 -14.19 0.68 -3.71
CA ALA A 315 -13.65 0.50 -5.06
C ALA A 315 -12.72 -0.73 -5.12
N SER A 316 -11.82 -0.88 -4.14
CA SER A 316 -10.90 -2.02 -4.08
C SER A 316 -11.64 -3.35 -3.92
N MET A 317 -12.60 -3.44 -3.00
CA MET A 317 -13.40 -4.66 -2.81
C MET A 317 -14.21 -5.02 -4.05
N ASN A 318 -14.80 -4.04 -4.74
CA ASN A 318 -15.55 -4.27 -5.98
C ASN A 318 -14.62 -4.74 -7.09
N GLN A 319 -13.43 -4.15 -7.21
CA GLN A 319 -12.43 -4.59 -8.20
C GLN A 319 -12.00 -6.03 -7.94
N GLY A 320 -11.77 -6.42 -6.68
CA GLY A 320 -11.48 -7.81 -6.34
C GLY A 320 -12.58 -8.78 -6.79
N LYS A 321 -13.86 -8.42 -6.61
CA LYS A 321 -14.98 -9.24 -7.08
C LYS A 321 -14.99 -9.36 -8.62
N LEU A 322 -14.77 -8.25 -9.34
CA LEU A 322 -14.73 -8.23 -10.81
C LEU A 322 -13.56 -9.05 -11.36
N ASN A 323 -12.38 -8.95 -10.74
CA ASN A 323 -11.20 -9.67 -11.18
C ASN A 323 -11.36 -11.19 -11.03
N HIS A 324 -12.12 -11.65 -10.03
CA HIS A 324 -12.25 -13.07 -9.67
C HIS A 324 -13.61 -13.69 -10.07
N ILE A 325 -14.26 -13.16 -11.09
CA ILE A 325 -15.51 -13.75 -11.63
C ILE A 325 -15.21 -15.14 -12.20
N ASN A 326 -16.00 -16.13 -11.76
CA ASN A 326 -15.84 -17.54 -12.19
C ASN A 326 -16.93 -17.97 -13.21
N ASN A 327 -18.10 -17.32 -13.21
CA ASN A 327 -19.18 -17.67 -14.13
C ASN A 327 -18.81 -17.28 -15.56
N PRO A 328 -18.79 -18.22 -16.53
CA PRO A 328 -18.36 -17.94 -17.90
C PRO A 328 -19.16 -16.84 -18.61
N LEU A 329 -20.47 -16.78 -18.36
CA LEU A 329 -21.34 -15.76 -18.94
C LEU A 329 -20.99 -14.36 -18.41
N LEU A 330 -20.78 -14.23 -17.10
CA LEU A 330 -20.35 -12.97 -16.49
C LEU A 330 -18.94 -12.57 -16.93
N VAL A 331 -18.03 -13.54 -17.13
CA VAL A 331 -16.69 -13.28 -17.70
C VAL A 331 -16.82 -12.73 -19.12
N PHE A 332 -17.69 -13.34 -19.96
CA PHE A 332 -17.96 -12.84 -21.30
C PHE A 332 -18.46 -11.38 -21.28
N PHE A 333 -19.46 -11.05 -20.47
CA PHE A 333 -19.97 -9.69 -20.36
C PHE A 333 -18.94 -8.70 -19.81
N ARG A 334 -18.17 -9.09 -18.78
CA ARG A 334 -17.07 -8.28 -18.28
C ARG A 334 -16.07 -7.93 -19.39
N ASN A 335 -15.61 -8.95 -20.12
CA ASN A 335 -14.63 -8.79 -21.18
C ASN A 335 -15.18 -7.96 -22.33
N PHE A 336 -16.44 -8.18 -22.70
CA PHE A 336 -17.13 -7.40 -23.73
C PHE A 336 -17.22 -5.90 -23.36
N ILE A 337 -17.62 -5.60 -22.12
CA ILE A 337 -17.70 -4.22 -21.62
C ILE A 337 -16.31 -3.58 -21.58
N MET A 338 -15.31 -4.28 -21.06
CA MET A 338 -13.93 -3.76 -20.99
C MET A 338 -13.37 -3.47 -22.39
N LYS A 339 -13.67 -4.33 -23.38
CA LYS A 339 -13.17 -4.18 -24.75
C LYS A 339 -13.84 -3.04 -25.51
N ASN A 340 -15.16 -2.85 -25.32
CA ASN A 340 -15.97 -1.97 -26.16
C ASN A 340 -16.33 -0.63 -25.49
N THR A 341 -15.85 -0.37 -24.27
CA THR A 341 -16.13 0.86 -23.55
C THR A 341 -14.87 1.39 -22.84
N ASN A 342 -14.90 2.67 -22.48
CA ASN A 342 -13.84 3.32 -21.70
C ASN A 342 -14.01 3.11 -20.19
N ILE A 343 -14.72 2.07 -19.75
CA ILE A 343 -15.07 1.88 -18.33
C ILE A 343 -13.85 1.78 -17.43
N VAL A 344 -12.78 1.13 -17.88
CA VAL A 344 -11.54 0.97 -17.11
C VAL A 344 -10.90 2.35 -16.86
N SER A 345 -10.77 3.17 -17.90
CA SER A 345 -10.23 4.54 -17.79
C SER A 345 -11.10 5.44 -16.90
N LEU A 346 -12.42 5.34 -17.01
CA LEU A 346 -13.35 6.12 -16.19
C LEU A 346 -13.29 5.74 -14.71
N MET A 347 -13.12 4.46 -14.40
CA MET A 347 -13.00 3.99 -13.02
C MET A 347 -11.66 4.41 -12.40
N THR A 348 -10.57 4.30 -13.14
CA THR A 348 -9.24 4.72 -12.66
C THR A 348 -9.15 6.23 -12.49
N ARG A 349 -9.74 7.00 -13.38
CA ARG A 349 -9.76 8.46 -13.35
C ARG A 349 -10.31 9.00 -12.02
N LYS A 350 -11.43 8.49 -11.52
CA LYS A 350 -12.03 8.88 -10.24
C LYS A 350 -11.10 8.64 -9.03
N ILE A 351 -10.19 7.66 -9.15
CA ILE A 351 -9.21 7.34 -8.11
C ILE A 351 -7.99 8.26 -8.23
N TRP A 352 -7.51 8.48 -9.45
CA TRP A 352 -6.22 9.12 -9.75
C TRP A 352 -6.26 10.65 -9.76
N GLU A 353 -7.41 11.25 -10.07
CA GLU A 353 -7.57 12.72 -10.10
C GLU A 353 -7.72 13.37 -8.72
N TYR A 354 -7.80 12.57 -7.66
CA TYR A 354 -7.84 13.14 -6.32
C TYR A 354 -6.54 13.86 -6.00
N ARG A 355 -6.66 15.06 -5.44
CA ARG A 355 -5.56 15.86 -4.91
C ARG A 355 -5.79 16.12 -3.43
N ALA A 356 -4.81 15.77 -2.59
CA ALA A 356 -4.85 15.97 -1.14
C ALA A 356 -4.56 17.41 -0.73
#